data_353a16bc07619fc7d6cd3d51dc6ea56b
#
_entry.id   353a16bc07619fc7d6cd3d51dc6ea56b
#
_cell.length_a   1.000
_cell.length_b   1.000
_cell.length_c   1.000
_cell.angle_alpha   90.00
_cell.angle_beta   90.00
_cell.angle_gamma   90.00
#
_symmetry.space_group_name_H-M   'P 1'
#
loop_
_entity.id
_entity.type
_entity.pdbx_description
1 polymer ?
#
loop_
_entity_poly.entity_id
_entity_poly.type
_entity_poly.pdbx_seq_one_letter_code
_entity_poly.pdbx_strand_id
1 'polypeptide(L)'
;LVDQAFLDKYCVGYDEKTLPASAPKNGHYKAYILGEGPDGVAKTPEWASQITGVPADKIIKLAREIGSTKPAFISQGWGPQRHANGEIATRAISMLAILTGNVGINGGNSGAREGSYSLPFVRMPTLENPIQTSISMFMWTDAIERGPEMTALRDGVRGKDKLDVPIKMIWNYAGNCLINQHSEINRTHEILQDDKKCELIVVIDCHMTSSAKYADILLPDCTASEQMDFALDASCGNMSYVIFN
;
A
#
# COMPACT_ATOMS: atom_id res chain seq x y z
N LEU A 1 -20.21 -2.87 -22.94
CA LEU A 1 -18.83 -2.48 -22.62
C LEU A 1 -18.04 -3.61 -21.91
N VAL A 2 -18.77 -4.60 -21.36
CA VAL A 2 -18.19 -5.75 -20.68
C VAL A 2 -17.82 -6.84 -21.69
N ASP A 3 -16.62 -7.42 -21.59
CA ASP A 3 -16.18 -8.57 -22.38
C ASP A 3 -16.63 -9.87 -21.69
N GLN A 4 -17.87 -10.28 -21.93
CA GLN A 4 -18.46 -11.46 -21.29
C GLN A 4 -17.70 -12.75 -21.63
N ALA A 5 -17.17 -12.88 -22.84
CA ALA A 5 -16.43 -14.08 -23.24
C ALA A 5 -15.12 -14.23 -22.45
N PHE A 6 -14.44 -13.11 -22.19
CA PHE A 6 -13.26 -13.09 -21.33
C PHE A 6 -13.61 -13.48 -19.90
N LEU A 7 -14.69 -12.91 -19.36
CA LEU A 7 -15.13 -13.16 -17.98
C LEU A 7 -15.57 -14.62 -17.77
N ASP A 8 -16.31 -15.17 -18.71
CA ASP A 8 -16.75 -16.58 -18.68
C ASP A 8 -15.57 -17.56 -18.65
N LYS A 9 -14.49 -17.20 -19.33
CA LYS A 9 -13.33 -18.08 -19.49
C LYS A 9 -12.30 -17.95 -18.35
N TYR A 10 -12.12 -16.75 -17.83
CA TYR A 10 -10.96 -16.45 -16.96
C TYR A 10 -11.33 -15.95 -15.57
N CYS A 11 -12.61 -15.68 -15.28
CA CYS A 11 -13.01 -15.12 -14.01
C CYS A 11 -13.92 -16.05 -13.20
N VAL A 12 -13.74 -16.04 -11.92
CA VAL A 12 -14.59 -16.72 -10.93
C VAL A 12 -15.34 -15.67 -10.14
N GLY A 13 -16.66 -15.85 -9.97
CA GLY A 13 -17.48 -14.98 -9.13
C GLY A 13 -17.86 -13.63 -9.78
N TYR A 14 -17.81 -13.51 -11.09
CA TYR A 14 -18.32 -12.34 -11.80
C TYR A 14 -19.86 -12.29 -11.84
N ASP A 15 -20.49 -13.39 -12.23
CA ASP A 15 -21.95 -13.54 -12.33
C ASP A 15 -22.38 -14.94 -11.84
N GLU A 16 -23.68 -15.24 -11.94
CA GLU A 16 -24.26 -16.51 -11.53
C GLU A 16 -23.59 -17.73 -12.19
N LYS A 17 -23.19 -17.59 -13.46
CA LYS A 17 -22.55 -18.68 -14.23
C LYS A 17 -21.17 -19.02 -13.72
N THR A 18 -20.43 -18.02 -13.25
CA THR A 18 -19.06 -18.13 -12.76
C THR A 18 -18.96 -18.22 -11.25
N LEU A 19 -20.11 -18.21 -10.55
CA LEU A 19 -20.17 -18.27 -9.09
C LEU A 19 -19.87 -19.70 -8.61
N PRO A 20 -18.92 -19.88 -7.65
CA PRO A 20 -18.68 -21.18 -7.03
C PRO A 20 -19.93 -21.70 -6.30
N ALA A 21 -20.17 -23.00 -6.36
CA ALA A 21 -21.32 -23.63 -5.69
C ALA A 21 -21.36 -23.44 -4.16
N SER A 22 -20.21 -23.18 -3.55
CA SER A 22 -20.08 -22.89 -2.11
C SER A 22 -20.39 -21.44 -1.73
N ALA A 23 -20.54 -20.54 -2.71
CA ALA A 23 -20.83 -19.14 -2.45
C ALA A 23 -22.31 -18.89 -2.20
N PRO A 24 -22.67 -17.87 -1.42
CA PRO A 24 -24.08 -17.51 -1.21
C PRO A 24 -24.72 -17.05 -2.53
N LYS A 25 -26.03 -17.26 -2.65
CA LYS A 25 -26.82 -16.77 -3.78
C LYS A 25 -26.63 -15.26 -3.92
N ASN A 26 -26.48 -14.77 -5.15
CA ASN A 26 -26.19 -13.37 -5.47
C ASN A 26 -24.86 -12.85 -4.85
N GLY A 27 -23.97 -13.74 -4.41
CA GLY A 27 -22.64 -13.41 -3.87
C GLY A 27 -21.60 -13.08 -4.94
N HIS A 28 -22.00 -12.68 -6.14
CA HIS A 28 -21.12 -12.37 -7.26
C HIS A 28 -21.03 -10.85 -7.54
N TYR A 29 -19.96 -10.46 -8.21
CA TYR A 29 -19.63 -9.05 -8.45
C TYR A 29 -20.73 -8.27 -9.19
N LYS A 30 -21.35 -8.89 -10.22
CA LYS A 30 -22.41 -8.26 -11.00
C LYS A 30 -23.65 -7.97 -10.14
N ALA A 31 -24.08 -8.91 -9.26
CA ALA A 31 -25.18 -8.69 -8.34
C ALA A 31 -24.87 -7.54 -7.37
N TYR A 32 -23.65 -7.47 -6.84
CA TYR A 32 -23.24 -6.36 -5.98
C TYR A 32 -23.35 -5.01 -6.69
N ILE A 33 -22.87 -4.88 -7.92
CA ILE A 33 -22.95 -3.63 -8.68
C ILE A 33 -24.38 -3.25 -9.02
N LEU A 34 -25.24 -4.22 -9.37
CA LEU A 34 -26.64 -3.98 -9.73
C LEU A 34 -27.58 -3.76 -8.54
N GLY A 35 -27.10 -3.93 -7.29
CA GLY A 35 -27.91 -3.81 -6.09
C GLY A 35 -28.74 -5.05 -5.78
N GLU A 36 -28.41 -6.18 -6.38
CA GLU A 36 -29.01 -7.49 -6.12
C GLU A 36 -28.26 -8.27 -5.03
N GLY A 37 -27.13 -7.71 -4.57
CA GLY A 37 -26.29 -8.26 -3.51
C GLY A 37 -26.81 -7.95 -2.11
N PRO A 38 -26.06 -8.34 -1.05
CA PRO A 38 -26.52 -8.25 0.34
C PRO A 38 -26.88 -6.85 0.84
N ASP A 39 -26.30 -5.80 0.27
CA ASP A 39 -26.57 -4.41 0.66
C ASP A 39 -27.77 -3.78 -0.04
N GLY A 40 -28.31 -4.43 -1.08
CA GLY A 40 -29.48 -3.96 -1.83
C GLY A 40 -29.29 -2.61 -2.53
N VAL A 41 -28.05 -2.12 -2.69
CA VAL A 41 -27.74 -0.78 -3.22
C VAL A 41 -27.10 -0.89 -4.58
N ALA A 42 -27.76 -0.35 -5.63
CA ALA A 42 -27.18 -0.26 -6.97
C ALA A 42 -26.06 0.80 -7.00
N LYS A 43 -24.89 0.43 -7.54
CA LYS A 43 -23.71 1.29 -7.65
C LYS A 43 -23.77 2.09 -8.97
N THR A 44 -24.77 2.99 -9.04
CA THR A 44 -24.97 3.82 -10.26
C THR A 44 -23.98 4.99 -10.31
N PRO A 45 -23.80 5.64 -11.49
CA PRO A 45 -23.02 6.87 -11.58
C PRO A 45 -23.52 7.97 -10.65
N GLU A 46 -24.83 8.09 -10.43
CA GLU A 46 -25.46 9.06 -9.53
C GLU A 46 -25.10 8.75 -8.06
N TRP A 47 -25.20 7.46 -7.66
CA TRP A 47 -24.76 7.01 -6.35
C TRP A 47 -23.28 7.34 -6.11
N ALA A 48 -22.42 7.03 -7.08
CA ALA A 48 -21.00 7.31 -6.99
C ALA A 48 -20.71 8.81 -6.94
N SER A 49 -21.44 9.61 -7.71
CA SER A 49 -21.32 11.07 -7.75
C SER A 49 -21.59 11.71 -6.38
N GLN A 50 -22.58 11.23 -5.66
CA GLN A 50 -22.91 11.74 -4.31
C GLN A 50 -21.79 11.47 -3.29
N ILE A 51 -21.09 10.37 -3.44
CA ILE A 51 -20.01 9.98 -2.53
C ILE A 51 -18.68 10.66 -2.88
N THR A 52 -18.36 10.71 -4.18
CA THR A 52 -17.04 11.13 -4.66
C THR A 52 -16.96 12.62 -5.00
N GLY A 53 -18.10 13.29 -5.20
CA GLY A 53 -18.17 14.63 -5.75
C GLY A 53 -17.87 14.73 -7.25
N VAL A 54 -17.58 13.60 -7.92
CA VAL A 54 -17.36 13.57 -9.38
C VAL A 54 -18.71 13.58 -10.09
N PRO A 55 -18.97 14.51 -11.03
CA PRO A 55 -20.23 14.54 -11.78
C PRO A 55 -20.55 13.22 -12.49
N ALA A 56 -21.80 12.77 -12.43
CA ALA A 56 -22.22 11.48 -12.99
C ALA A 56 -21.97 11.36 -14.49
N ASP A 57 -22.13 12.44 -15.26
CA ASP A 57 -21.83 12.51 -16.69
C ASP A 57 -20.35 12.23 -16.99
N LYS A 58 -19.43 12.72 -16.15
CA LYS A 58 -17.99 12.42 -16.26
C LYS A 58 -17.69 10.96 -15.97
N ILE A 59 -18.36 10.38 -14.96
CA ILE A 59 -18.21 8.95 -14.64
C ILE A 59 -18.68 8.10 -15.83
N ILE A 60 -19.84 8.43 -16.40
CA ILE A 60 -20.39 7.74 -17.58
C ILE A 60 -19.46 7.88 -18.79
N LYS A 61 -18.96 9.10 -19.03
CA LYS A 61 -18.02 9.35 -20.13
C LYS A 61 -16.75 8.48 -19.99
N LEU A 62 -16.11 8.51 -18.84
CA LEU A 62 -14.91 7.73 -18.57
C LEU A 62 -15.17 6.21 -18.72
N ALA A 63 -16.28 5.71 -18.19
CA ALA A 63 -16.64 4.30 -18.32
C ALA A 63 -16.82 3.87 -19.79
N ARG A 64 -17.40 4.75 -20.62
CA ARG A 64 -17.53 4.51 -22.06
C ARG A 64 -16.19 4.55 -22.78
N GLU A 65 -15.34 5.50 -22.46
CA GLU A 65 -13.98 5.59 -23.01
C GLU A 65 -13.17 4.32 -22.70
N ILE A 66 -13.14 3.89 -21.44
CA ILE A 66 -12.44 2.65 -21.04
C ILE A 66 -13.03 1.44 -21.77
N GLY A 67 -14.36 1.33 -21.80
CA GLY A 67 -15.02 0.15 -22.37
C GLY A 67 -15.00 0.09 -23.91
N SER A 68 -14.74 1.19 -24.60
CA SER A 68 -14.65 1.27 -26.07
C SER A 68 -13.23 1.30 -26.60
N THR A 69 -12.22 1.50 -25.73
CA THR A 69 -10.82 1.55 -26.12
C THR A 69 -10.17 0.17 -25.92
N LYS A 70 -9.56 -0.37 -26.98
CA LYS A 70 -8.83 -1.65 -26.92
C LYS A 70 -7.59 -1.55 -27.79
N PRO A 71 -6.36 -1.70 -27.24
CA PRO A 71 -6.08 -1.96 -25.82
C PRO A 71 -6.27 -0.73 -24.94
N ALA A 72 -6.67 -0.93 -23.68
CA ALA A 72 -6.64 0.05 -22.64
C ALA A 72 -5.74 -0.44 -21.48
N PHE A 73 -4.84 0.41 -21.03
CA PHE A 73 -3.98 0.11 -19.88
C PHE A 73 -4.49 0.87 -18.64
N ILE A 74 -4.81 0.13 -17.59
CA ILE A 74 -5.29 0.68 -16.32
C ILE A 74 -4.17 0.56 -15.30
N SER A 75 -3.69 1.68 -14.81
CA SER A 75 -2.63 1.73 -13.80
C SER A 75 -3.11 2.45 -12.54
N GLN A 76 -2.58 2.04 -11.43
CA GLN A 76 -2.79 2.69 -10.14
C GLN A 76 -1.46 2.74 -9.38
N GLY A 77 -1.26 3.80 -8.61
CA GLY A 77 -0.13 3.90 -7.70
C GLY A 77 -0.36 3.12 -6.40
N TRP A 78 0.56 3.25 -5.48
CA TRP A 78 0.51 2.54 -4.19
C TRP A 78 -0.39 3.23 -3.14
N GLY A 79 -0.90 4.42 -3.42
CA GLY A 79 -1.75 5.17 -2.50
C GLY A 79 -3.07 4.48 -2.16
N PRO A 80 -3.83 3.94 -3.14
CA PRO A 80 -5.16 3.39 -2.88
C PRO A 80 -5.20 2.29 -1.81
N GLN A 81 -4.23 1.35 -1.77
CA GLN A 81 -4.22 0.31 -0.76
C GLN A 81 -3.70 0.74 0.61
N ARG A 82 -3.18 1.97 0.76
CA ARG A 82 -2.60 2.48 2.02
C ARG A 82 -3.62 3.15 2.93
N HIS A 83 -4.87 2.74 2.83
CA HIS A 83 -6.00 3.18 3.66
C HIS A 83 -6.68 1.97 4.29
N ALA A 84 -7.49 2.20 5.31
CA ALA A 84 -8.36 1.16 5.84
C ALA A 84 -9.24 0.60 4.71
N ASN A 85 -9.25 -0.73 4.56
CA ASN A 85 -9.93 -1.45 3.47
C ASN A 85 -9.46 -1.04 2.05
N GLY A 86 -8.26 -0.50 1.92
CA GLY A 86 -7.70 -0.03 0.65
C GLY A 86 -7.52 -1.13 -0.41
N GLU A 87 -7.39 -2.39 0.02
CA GLU A 87 -7.37 -3.56 -0.86
C GLU A 87 -8.66 -3.68 -1.68
N ILE A 88 -9.81 -3.25 -1.15
CA ILE A 88 -11.09 -3.26 -1.88
C ILE A 88 -11.05 -2.24 -3.02
N ALA A 89 -10.56 -1.01 -2.75
CA ALA A 89 -10.40 0.02 -3.77
C ALA A 89 -9.43 -0.42 -4.87
N THR A 90 -8.31 -1.01 -4.50
CA THR A 90 -7.31 -1.54 -5.45
C THR A 90 -7.89 -2.64 -6.35
N ARG A 91 -8.65 -3.56 -5.78
CA ARG A 91 -9.37 -4.61 -6.56
C ARG A 91 -10.39 -3.99 -7.50
N ALA A 92 -11.16 -3.00 -7.05
CA ALA A 92 -12.16 -2.33 -7.89
C ALA A 92 -11.52 -1.62 -9.09
N ILE A 93 -10.35 -0.98 -8.92
CA ILE A 93 -9.60 -0.37 -10.02
C ILE A 93 -9.12 -1.45 -11.01
N SER A 94 -8.59 -2.56 -10.52
CA SER A 94 -8.14 -3.68 -11.35
C SER A 94 -9.29 -4.31 -12.16
N MET A 95 -10.50 -4.30 -11.61
CA MET A 95 -11.69 -4.80 -12.30
C MET A 95 -12.02 -4.04 -13.60
N LEU A 96 -11.59 -2.78 -13.75
CA LEU A 96 -11.82 -2.02 -14.99
C LEU A 96 -11.15 -2.71 -16.20
N ALA A 97 -9.90 -3.16 -16.04
CA ALA A 97 -9.20 -3.90 -17.09
C ALA A 97 -9.79 -5.30 -17.30
N ILE A 98 -10.19 -5.97 -16.24
CA ILE A 98 -10.75 -7.34 -16.27
C ILE A 98 -12.12 -7.32 -16.96
N LEU A 99 -13.01 -6.42 -16.58
CA LEU A 99 -14.36 -6.29 -17.15
C LEU A 99 -14.34 -6.02 -18.66
N THR A 100 -13.32 -5.33 -19.14
CA THR A 100 -13.20 -4.94 -20.55
C THR A 100 -12.28 -5.87 -21.38
N GLY A 101 -11.79 -6.96 -20.78
CA GLY A 101 -10.91 -7.92 -21.45
C GLY A 101 -9.56 -7.34 -21.85
N ASN A 102 -9.08 -6.33 -21.11
CA ASN A 102 -7.80 -5.68 -21.35
C ASN A 102 -6.66 -6.28 -20.51
N VAL A 103 -6.71 -7.59 -20.26
CA VAL A 103 -5.67 -8.33 -19.54
C VAL A 103 -5.06 -9.37 -20.46
N GLY A 104 -3.73 -9.46 -20.51
CA GLY A 104 -2.99 -10.43 -21.30
C GLY A 104 -2.96 -10.16 -22.81
N ILE A 105 -3.25 -8.94 -23.22
CA ILE A 105 -3.12 -8.46 -24.59
C ILE A 105 -2.04 -7.37 -24.69
N ASN A 106 -1.42 -7.23 -25.88
CA ASN A 106 -0.43 -6.17 -26.10
C ASN A 106 -1.06 -4.79 -25.89
N GLY A 107 -0.39 -3.94 -25.10
CA GLY A 107 -0.87 -2.63 -24.71
C GLY A 107 -1.93 -2.63 -23.61
N GLY A 108 -2.36 -3.78 -23.14
CA GLY A 108 -3.23 -3.96 -21.99
C GLY A 108 -2.46 -4.29 -20.70
N ASN A 109 -3.17 -4.79 -19.70
CA ASN A 109 -2.61 -5.13 -18.39
C ASN A 109 -2.01 -6.53 -18.38
N SER A 110 -0.84 -6.67 -17.75
CA SER A 110 -0.14 -7.95 -17.57
C SER A 110 -0.32 -8.56 -16.18
N GLY A 111 -0.90 -7.82 -15.25
CA GLY A 111 -0.94 -8.18 -13.82
C GLY A 111 0.36 -7.87 -13.07
N ALA A 112 1.41 -7.39 -13.76
CA ALA A 112 2.62 -6.93 -13.10
C ALA A 112 2.37 -5.60 -12.39
N ARG A 113 2.99 -5.44 -11.21
CA ARG A 113 3.03 -4.15 -10.54
C ARG A 113 4.24 -3.36 -11.01
N GLU A 114 4.19 -2.05 -10.92
CA GLU A 114 5.36 -1.19 -11.09
C GLU A 114 6.44 -1.53 -10.06
N GLY A 115 7.69 -1.42 -10.43
CA GLY A 115 8.84 -1.72 -9.57
C GLY A 115 9.02 -3.19 -9.22
N SER A 116 8.40 -4.12 -9.97
CA SER A 116 8.48 -5.55 -9.69
C SER A 116 9.70 -6.25 -10.28
N TYR A 117 10.44 -5.58 -11.13
CA TYR A 117 11.63 -6.13 -11.78
C TYR A 117 12.88 -5.46 -11.24
N SER A 118 13.75 -6.24 -10.64
CA SER A 118 15.08 -5.82 -10.25
C SER A 118 16.11 -6.72 -10.92
N LEU A 119 17.24 -6.15 -11.31
CA LEU A 119 18.39 -6.95 -11.75
C LEU A 119 18.92 -7.78 -10.57
N PRO A 120 19.28 -9.05 -10.79
CA PRO A 120 19.87 -9.89 -9.75
C PRO A 120 21.34 -9.48 -9.56
N PHE A 121 21.57 -8.51 -8.67
CA PHE A 121 22.92 -8.15 -8.28
C PHE A 121 23.41 -9.02 -7.12
N VAL A 122 24.70 -9.28 -7.10
CA VAL A 122 25.35 -9.87 -5.93
C VAL A 122 25.24 -8.85 -4.80
N ARG A 123 24.50 -9.19 -3.78
CA ARG A 123 24.36 -8.34 -2.58
C ARG A 123 25.60 -8.49 -1.71
N MET A 124 25.97 -7.40 -1.04
CA MET A 124 27.00 -7.49 0.00
C MET A 124 26.57 -8.52 1.06
N PRO A 125 27.50 -9.35 1.56
CA PRO A 125 27.22 -10.23 2.66
C PRO A 125 26.70 -9.44 3.86
N THR A 126 25.60 -9.87 4.43
CA THR A 126 25.02 -9.30 5.64
C THR A 126 25.14 -10.31 6.78
N LEU A 127 25.35 -9.82 7.98
CA LEU A 127 25.30 -10.66 9.17
C LEU A 127 23.84 -11.06 9.45
N GLU A 128 23.66 -12.20 10.08
CA GLU A 128 22.35 -12.62 10.54
C GLU A 128 21.91 -11.71 11.69
N ASN A 129 20.68 -11.17 11.59
CA ASN A 129 20.10 -10.37 12.67
C ASN A 129 19.66 -11.29 13.82
N PRO A 130 20.28 -11.20 15.00
CA PRO A 130 19.90 -12.01 16.15
C PRO A 130 18.52 -11.63 16.71
N ILE A 131 18.01 -10.44 16.38
CA ILE A 131 16.72 -9.95 16.87
C ILE A 131 15.64 -10.29 15.86
N GLN A 132 14.81 -11.25 16.22
CA GLN A 132 13.69 -11.70 15.36
C GLN A 132 12.35 -11.04 15.73
N THR A 133 12.30 -10.34 16.86
CA THR A 133 11.08 -9.66 17.31
C THR A 133 10.85 -8.39 16.50
N SER A 134 9.66 -8.26 15.94
CA SER A 134 9.27 -7.05 15.20
C SER A 134 7.80 -6.71 15.43
N ILE A 135 7.47 -5.45 15.17
CA ILE A 135 6.11 -4.90 15.20
C ILE A 135 5.81 -4.21 13.87
N SER A 136 4.55 -3.91 13.62
CA SER A 136 4.18 -3.02 12.52
C SER A 136 4.84 -1.65 12.73
N MET A 137 5.35 -1.06 11.64
CA MET A 137 5.90 0.29 11.64
C MET A 137 4.88 1.37 12.06
N PHE A 138 3.59 1.06 12.09
CA PHE A 138 2.53 1.96 12.58
C PHE A 138 2.24 1.79 14.08
N MET A 139 2.90 0.88 14.77
CA MET A 139 2.64 0.54 16.17
C MET A 139 3.77 0.97 17.13
N TRP A 140 4.76 1.72 16.65
CA TRP A 140 5.91 2.09 17.48
C TRP A 140 5.52 3.04 18.62
N THR A 141 4.55 3.94 18.44
CA THR A 141 4.00 4.80 19.49
C THR A 141 3.34 3.99 20.59
N ASP A 142 2.53 3.00 20.22
CA ASP A 142 1.94 2.06 21.17
C ASP A 142 3.00 1.22 21.88
N ALA A 143 4.04 0.81 21.17
CA ALA A 143 5.13 0.02 21.76
C ALA A 143 6.00 0.81 22.75
N ILE A 144 6.07 2.13 22.63
CA ILE A 144 6.66 3.01 23.65
C ILE A 144 5.77 3.04 24.90
N GLU A 145 4.47 3.28 24.74
CA GLU A 145 3.58 3.53 25.86
C GLU A 145 3.13 2.26 26.59
N ARG A 146 2.87 1.17 25.84
CA ARG A 146 2.30 -0.07 26.37
C ARG A 146 2.99 -1.35 25.85
N GLY A 147 4.26 -1.27 25.45
CA GLY A 147 4.99 -2.38 24.84
C GLY A 147 4.72 -3.75 25.49
N PRO A 148 4.92 -3.93 26.81
CA PRO A 148 4.70 -5.22 27.49
C PRO A 148 3.25 -5.76 27.44
N GLU A 149 2.29 -4.93 27.07
CA GLU A 149 0.89 -5.33 26.88
C GLU A 149 0.59 -5.77 25.45
N MET A 150 1.50 -5.49 24.50
CA MET A 150 1.31 -5.81 23.09
C MET A 150 1.59 -7.30 22.81
N THR A 151 0.65 -7.94 22.15
CA THR A 151 0.68 -9.37 21.86
C THR A 151 0.67 -9.68 20.36
N ALA A 152 1.11 -10.88 19.99
CA ALA A 152 1.05 -11.37 18.63
C ALA A 152 -0.39 -11.38 18.08
N LEU A 153 -1.34 -11.85 18.89
CA LEU A 153 -2.72 -12.02 18.46
C LEU A 153 -3.46 -10.67 18.31
N ARG A 154 -3.27 -9.74 19.24
CA ARG A 154 -4.00 -8.46 19.26
C ARG A 154 -3.31 -7.37 18.44
N ASP A 155 -1.98 -7.29 18.55
CA ASP A 155 -1.20 -6.15 18.05
C ASP A 155 -0.24 -6.53 16.91
N GLY A 156 -0.21 -7.82 16.52
CA GLY A 156 0.63 -8.30 15.44
C GLY A 156 2.12 -8.33 15.74
N VAL A 157 2.51 -8.53 17.00
CA VAL A 157 3.91 -8.80 17.38
C VAL A 157 4.38 -10.05 16.67
N ARG A 158 5.57 -10.02 16.08
CA ARG A 158 6.18 -11.14 15.35
C ARG A 158 7.41 -11.63 16.10
N GLY A 159 7.71 -12.92 15.97
CA GLY A 159 8.86 -13.56 16.59
C GLY A 159 8.72 -13.86 18.07
N LYS A 160 7.67 -13.37 18.73
CA LYS A 160 7.30 -13.66 20.14
C LYS A 160 5.80 -13.54 20.35
N ASP A 161 5.28 -14.11 21.41
CA ASP A 161 3.86 -13.99 21.80
C ASP A 161 3.51 -12.57 22.28
N LYS A 162 4.48 -11.88 22.89
CA LYS A 162 4.33 -10.49 23.34
C LYS A 162 5.69 -9.78 23.39
N LEU A 163 5.68 -8.46 23.48
CA LEU A 163 6.89 -7.68 23.76
C LEU A 163 7.28 -7.82 25.24
N ASP A 164 8.58 -7.96 25.51
CA ASP A 164 9.10 -8.07 26.88
C ASP A 164 9.24 -6.71 27.55
N VAL A 165 9.56 -5.68 26.76
CA VAL A 165 9.87 -4.31 27.20
C VAL A 165 9.24 -3.29 26.27
N PRO A 166 9.01 -2.05 26.73
CA PRO A 166 8.63 -0.96 25.82
C PRO A 166 9.83 -0.55 24.97
N ILE A 167 9.56 0.14 23.86
CA ILE A 167 10.62 0.79 23.09
C ILE A 167 11.12 2.00 23.91
N LYS A 168 12.44 2.08 24.08
CA LYS A 168 13.12 3.14 24.82
C LYS A 168 14.10 3.92 23.95
N MET A 169 14.50 3.34 22.82
CA MET A 169 15.40 3.94 21.86
C MET A 169 14.82 3.84 20.44
N ILE A 170 14.92 4.90 19.69
CA ILE A 170 14.59 4.96 18.27
C ILE A 170 15.85 5.26 17.47
N TRP A 171 16.08 4.45 16.44
CA TRP A 171 17.06 4.72 15.40
C TRP A 171 16.31 4.94 14.09
N ASN A 172 16.20 6.20 13.66
CA ASN A 172 15.50 6.59 12.44
C ASN A 172 16.52 6.91 11.34
N TYR A 173 16.46 6.15 10.25
CA TYR A 173 17.34 6.32 9.11
C TYR A 173 16.54 6.68 7.85
N ALA A 174 16.98 7.77 7.19
CA ALA A 174 16.50 8.21 5.88
C ALA A 174 14.96 8.30 5.76
N GLY A 175 14.30 8.83 6.79
CA GLY A 175 12.85 8.90 6.78
C GLY A 175 12.26 9.93 7.73
N ASN A 176 11.32 10.73 7.24
CA ASN A 176 10.58 11.70 8.06
C ASN A 176 9.36 11.04 8.75
N CYS A 177 9.52 9.79 9.24
CA CYS A 177 8.38 9.00 9.70
C CYS A 177 8.02 9.24 11.18
N LEU A 178 8.90 9.77 12.03
CA LEU A 178 8.61 9.96 13.45
C LEU A 178 7.43 10.90 13.68
N ILE A 179 7.33 11.98 12.92
CA ILE A 179 6.25 12.96 13.08
C ILE A 179 5.28 13.00 11.91
N ASN A 180 5.58 12.33 10.80
CA ASN A 180 4.80 12.42 9.57
C ASN A 180 4.04 11.12 9.22
N GLN A 181 4.22 10.05 9.96
CA GLN A 181 3.63 8.75 9.65
C GLN A 181 2.25 8.54 10.27
N HIS A 182 2.02 9.06 11.46
CA HIS A 182 0.77 8.93 12.19
C HIS A 182 -0.13 10.14 11.99
N SER A 183 -1.42 9.92 11.83
CA SER A 183 -2.41 11.00 11.76
C SER A 183 -2.65 11.69 13.13
N GLU A 184 -2.42 10.98 14.22
CA GLU A 184 -2.52 11.53 15.59
C GLU A 184 -1.22 12.21 16.01
N ILE A 185 -0.91 13.31 15.33
CA ILE A 185 0.36 14.02 15.45
C ILE A 185 0.61 14.62 16.84
N ASN A 186 -0.42 15.05 17.54
CA ASN A 186 -0.29 15.64 18.89
C ASN A 186 0.19 14.60 19.90
N ARG A 187 -0.39 13.40 19.89
CA ARG A 187 0.07 12.28 20.73
C ARG A 187 1.52 11.90 20.39
N THR A 188 1.85 11.83 19.11
CA THR A 188 3.23 11.53 18.67
C THR A 188 4.20 12.59 19.18
N HIS A 189 3.84 13.87 19.11
CA HIS A 189 4.62 14.97 19.64
C HIS A 189 4.86 14.84 21.15
N GLU A 190 3.83 14.56 21.93
CA GLU A 190 3.93 14.34 23.38
C GLU A 190 4.83 13.15 23.74
N ILE A 191 4.78 12.07 22.96
CA ILE A 191 5.64 10.90 23.17
C ILE A 191 7.10 11.23 22.89
N LEU A 192 7.38 11.91 21.78
CA LEU A 192 8.75 12.22 21.36
C LEU A 192 9.43 13.29 22.22
N GLN A 193 8.67 14.08 22.99
CA GLN A 193 9.19 15.08 23.90
C GLN A 193 9.34 14.62 25.36
N ASP A 194 8.93 13.40 25.66
CA ASP A 194 8.99 12.86 27.02
C ASP A 194 10.10 11.81 27.14
N ASP A 195 11.23 12.21 27.69
CA ASP A 195 12.42 11.35 27.92
C ASP A 195 12.12 10.13 28.81
N LYS A 196 11.03 10.17 29.59
CA LYS A 196 10.58 9.01 30.37
C LYS A 196 9.91 7.95 29.50
N LYS A 197 9.34 8.36 28.37
CA LYS A 197 8.71 7.47 27.40
C LYS A 197 9.75 6.93 26.43
N CYS A 198 10.46 7.79 25.72
CA CYS A 198 11.53 7.44 24.78
C CYS A 198 12.85 8.10 25.24
N GLU A 199 13.81 7.31 25.68
CA GLU A 199 15.02 7.79 26.36
C GLU A 199 16.09 8.28 25.37
N LEU A 200 16.07 7.85 24.12
CA LEU A 200 17.06 8.23 23.12
C LEU A 200 16.47 8.16 21.69
N ILE A 201 16.62 9.25 20.96
CA ILE A 201 16.23 9.34 19.56
C ILE A 201 17.46 9.69 18.71
N VAL A 202 17.90 8.77 17.88
CA VAL A 202 18.95 8.99 16.88
C VAL A 202 18.32 9.11 15.52
N VAL A 203 18.64 10.17 14.80
CA VAL A 203 18.20 10.38 13.42
C VAL A 203 19.40 10.51 12.51
N ILE A 204 19.36 9.80 11.39
CA ILE A 204 20.32 9.92 10.29
C ILE A 204 19.53 10.41 9.07
N ASP A 205 19.83 11.60 8.59
CA ASP A 205 19.15 12.18 7.42
C ASP A 205 20.04 13.21 6.73
N CYS A 206 19.83 13.39 5.43
CA CYS A 206 20.52 14.42 4.63
C CYS A 206 19.84 15.80 4.74
N HIS A 207 18.67 15.89 5.38
CA HIS A 207 17.91 17.11 5.56
C HIS A 207 17.44 17.27 7.02
N MET A 208 17.30 18.52 7.47
CA MET A 208 16.67 18.84 8.74
C MET A 208 15.14 18.67 8.61
N THR A 209 14.68 17.42 8.60
CA THR A 209 13.26 17.08 8.53
C THR A 209 12.52 17.42 9.82
N SER A 210 11.18 17.35 9.79
CA SER A 210 10.38 17.50 10.99
C SER A 210 10.71 16.45 12.05
N SER A 211 11.03 15.23 11.63
CA SER A 211 11.49 14.14 12.50
C SER A 211 12.87 14.41 13.09
N ALA A 212 13.79 14.97 12.31
CA ALA A 212 15.14 15.30 12.75
C ALA A 212 15.15 16.32 13.93
N LYS A 213 14.12 17.14 14.06
CA LYS A 213 13.98 18.10 15.16
C LYS A 213 13.72 17.48 16.53
N TYR A 214 13.38 16.20 16.57
CA TYR A 214 13.19 15.44 17.82
C TYR A 214 14.41 14.62 18.21
N ALA A 215 15.48 14.65 17.42
CA ALA A 215 16.67 13.85 17.66
C ALA A 215 17.47 14.41 18.85
N ASP A 216 17.87 13.52 19.75
CA ASP A 216 18.92 13.79 20.74
C ASP A 216 20.29 13.76 20.05
N ILE A 217 20.45 12.86 19.07
CA ILE A 217 21.65 12.77 18.24
C ILE A 217 21.22 12.81 16.77
N LEU A 218 21.68 13.84 16.06
CA LEU A 218 21.50 13.97 14.62
C LEU A 218 22.83 13.68 13.92
N LEU A 219 22.81 12.66 13.07
CA LEU A 219 23.96 12.27 12.24
C LEU A 219 23.67 12.69 10.79
N PRO A 220 24.46 13.59 10.21
CA PRO A 220 24.25 13.99 8.83
C PRO A 220 24.65 12.87 7.85
N ASP A 221 23.89 12.69 6.81
CA ASP A 221 24.18 11.78 5.72
C ASP A 221 24.35 12.55 4.40
N CYS A 222 25.05 11.95 3.45
CA CYS A 222 25.23 12.53 2.12
C CYS A 222 24.00 12.28 1.25
N THR A 223 23.70 13.26 0.40
CA THR A 223 22.77 13.05 -0.71
C THR A 223 23.42 12.20 -1.81
N ALA A 224 22.63 11.64 -2.71
CA ALA A 224 23.13 10.84 -3.84
C ALA A 224 24.11 11.61 -4.74
N SER A 225 24.04 12.95 -4.78
CA SER A 225 24.95 13.80 -5.56
C SER A 225 26.26 14.13 -4.84
N GLU A 226 26.40 13.80 -3.58
CA GLU A 226 27.57 14.10 -2.75
C GLU A 226 28.49 12.89 -2.54
N GLN A 227 28.11 11.73 -3.05
CA GLN A 227 28.86 10.49 -2.89
C GLN A 227 28.96 9.74 -4.23
N MET A 228 30.04 8.98 -4.40
CA MET A 228 30.12 8.02 -5.50
C MET A 228 29.32 6.76 -5.13
N ASP A 229 28.29 6.50 -5.90
CA ASP A 229 27.42 5.34 -5.69
C ASP A 229 26.87 4.82 -7.01
N PHE A 230 26.18 3.71 -6.97
CA PHE A 230 25.36 3.24 -8.08
C PHE A 230 23.94 2.99 -7.58
N ALA A 231 22.98 3.46 -8.34
CA ALA A 231 21.58 3.25 -8.02
C ALA A 231 20.92 2.29 -9.02
N LEU A 232 20.10 1.43 -8.49
CA LEU A 232 19.19 0.58 -9.24
C LEU A 232 17.80 1.21 -9.19
N ASP A 233 17.20 1.42 -10.36
CA ASP A 233 15.81 1.82 -10.34
C ASP A 233 14.91 0.63 -10.06
N ALA A 234 14.30 0.65 -8.89
CA ALA A 234 13.31 -0.34 -8.49
C ALA A 234 11.91 -0.07 -9.07
N SER A 235 11.72 1.05 -9.80
CA SER A 235 10.41 1.55 -10.22
C SER A 235 10.18 1.53 -11.73
N CYS A 236 11.11 0.98 -12.50
CA CYS A 236 11.10 1.05 -13.98
C CYS A 236 10.33 -0.07 -14.69
N GLY A 237 9.51 -0.84 -14.03
CA GLY A 237 8.77 -1.92 -14.69
C GLY A 237 9.71 -2.92 -15.36
N ASN A 238 9.67 -2.99 -16.68
CA ASN A 238 10.49 -3.92 -17.48
C ASN A 238 11.86 -3.34 -17.88
N MET A 239 12.20 -2.13 -17.44
CA MET A 239 13.49 -1.51 -17.71
C MET A 239 14.29 -1.45 -16.42
N SER A 240 15.56 -1.81 -16.50
CA SER A 240 16.53 -1.68 -15.42
C SER A 240 17.71 -0.91 -15.92
N TYR A 241 18.15 0.06 -15.13
CA TYR A 241 19.36 0.80 -15.41
C TYR A 241 20.19 0.97 -14.14
N VAL A 242 21.46 1.16 -14.32
CA VAL A 242 22.42 1.45 -13.27
C VAL A 242 22.92 2.86 -13.51
N ILE A 243 22.80 3.71 -12.52
CA ILE A 243 23.30 5.07 -12.53
C ILE A 243 24.56 5.08 -11.69
N PHE A 244 25.64 5.59 -12.28
CA PHE A 244 26.88 5.88 -11.57
C PHE A 244 26.98 7.40 -11.40
N ASN A 245 27.31 7.83 -10.21
CA ASN A 245 27.60 9.23 -9.91
C ASN A 245 29.09 9.43 -9.72
#